data_cb92053b87bcc76cb8ae2ed529365f13
#
_entry.id   cb92053b87bcc76cb8ae2ed529365f13
#
_cell.length_a   1.000
_cell.length_b   1.000
_cell.length_c   1.000
_cell.angle_alpha   90.00
_cell.angle_beta   90.00
_cell.angle_gamma   90.00
#
_symmetry.space_group_name_H-M   'P 1'
#
loop_
_entity.id
_entity.type
_entity.pdbx_description
1 polymer ?
#
loop_
_entity_poly.entity_id
_entity_poly.type
_entity_poly.pdbx_seq_one_letter_code
_entity_poly.pdbx_strand_id
1 'polypeptide(L)'
;GMGDKAARQRTLALLEEVGIRDPEKRMNAYPHQLSGGQRQRVMIAMALANKPKLLIADEPTTALDVTVQAQILKLLAELKAAQGMSMLFITHDLGIVRKIADRVCVMTGGKIVETGPTKQIFNNPQHEYTKHLLAAEPKGNPPSADLSAEPVMRGENLKVWFPIKQGFFRRTVDHVKA
;
A
#
# COMPACT_ATOMS: atom_id res chain seq x y z
N GLY A 1 17.06 17.09 -22.35
CA GLY A 1 16.93 16.62 -20.96
C GLY A 1 16.89 17.79 -19.99
N MET A 2 16.42 17.57 -18.78
CA MET A 2 16.38 18.57 -17.72
C MET A 2 17.78 18.68 -17.10
N GLY A 3 18.29 19.91 -16.84
CA GLY A 3 19.58 20.10 -16.17
C GLY A 3 19.51 19.70 -14.68
N ASP A 4 20.65 19.34 -14.09
CA ASP A 4 20.75 18.75 -12.73
C ASP A 4 20.04 19.56 -11.65
N LYS A 5 20.18 20.89 -11.66
CA LYS A 5 19.51 21.77 -10.68
C LYS A 5 17.99 21.68 -10.79
N ALA A 6 17.45 21.70 -12.00
CA ALA A 6 16.01 21.60 -12.25
C ALA A 6 15.49 20.18 -11.91
N ALA A 7 16.25 19.14 -12.24
CA ALA A 7 15.94 17.77 -11.87
C ALA A 7 15.87 17.60 -10.35
N ARG A 8 16.85 18.14 -9.62
CA ARG A 8 16.85 18.13 -8.15
C ARG A 8 15.63 18.84 -7.56
N GLN A 9 15.30 20.03 -8.04
CA GLN A 9 14.12 20.77 -7.58
C GLN A 9 12.83 19.99 -7.87
N ARG A 10 12.69 19.41 -9.06
CA ARG A 10 11.54 18.58 -9.42
C ARG A 10 11.41 17.34 -8.53
N THR A 11 12.53 16.69 -8.22
CA THR A 11 12.54 15.53 -7.30
C THR A 11 12.08 15.92 -5.90
N LEU A 12 12.58 17.03 -5.35
CA LEU A 12 12.14 17.53 -4.04
C LEU A 12 10.63 17.78 -4.03
N ALA A 13 10.10 18.49 -5.02
CA ALA A 13 8.67 18.76 -5.13
C ALA A 13 7.84 17.47 -5.20
N LEU A 14 8.29 16.45 -5.93
CA LEU A 14 7.61 15.15 -6.00
C LEU A 14 7.65 14.40 -4.67
N LEU A 15 8.76 14.43 -3.95
CA LEU A 15 8.87 13.80 -2.63
C LEU A 15 7.95 14.49 -1.59
N GLU A 16 7.82 15.82 -1.67
CA GLU A 16 6.85 16.57 -0.86
C GLU A 16 5.41 16.20 -1.22
N GLU A 17 5.09 16.17 -2.53
CA GLU A 17 3.76 15.82 -3.04
C GLU A 17 3.28 14.45 -2.57
N VAL A 18 4.18 13.47 -2.47
CA VAL A 18 3.85 12.14 -1.92
C VAL A 18 3.98 12.05 -0.39
N GLY A 19 4.26 13.15 0.29
CA GLY A 19 4.30 13.23 1.76
C GLY A 19 5.53 12.58 2.40
N ILE A 20 6.69 12.65 1.76
CA ILE A 20 7.97 12.30 2.39
C ILE A 20 8.40 13.44 3.31
N ARG A 21 8.57 13.15 4.59
CA ARG A 21 9.10 14.11 5.58
C ARG A 21 10.60 14.34 5.38
N ASP A 22 11.04 15.59 5.50
CA ASP A 22 12.44 16.01 5.31
C ASP A 22 13.02 15.52 3.96
N PRO A 23 12.40 15.86 2.80
CA PRO A 23 12.75 15.29 1.51
C PRO A 23 14.21 15.57 1.12
N GLU A 24 14.79 16.69 1.53
CA GLU A 24 16.19 17.01 1.29
C GLU A 24 17.15 16.00 1.94
N LYS A 25 16.87 15.58 3.18
CA LYS A 25 17.66 14.56 3.89
C LYS A 25 17.46 13.16 3.29
N ARG A 26 16.28 12.91 2.72
CA ARG A 26 15.91 11.61 2.14
C ARG A 26 16.33 11.42 0.69
N MET A 27 16.65 12.51 -0.02
CA MET A 27 17.03 12.46 -1.44
C MET A 27 18.24 11.56 -1.70
N ASN A 28 19.19 11.49 -0.78
CA ASN A 28 20.40 10.67 -0.90
C ASN A 28 20.29 9.33 -0.12
N ALA A 29 19.10 9.00 0.40
CA ALA A 29 18.92 7.76 1.14
C ALA A 29 18.82 6.57 0.19
N TYR A 30 19.47 5.48 0.56
CA TYR A 30 19.32 4.20 -0.14
C TYR A 30 17.98 3.53 0.21
N PRO A 31 17.42 2.69 -0.67
CA PRO A 31 16.14 2.02 -0.43
C PRO A 31 16.05 1.26 0.90
N HIS A 32 17.14 0.64 1.35
CA HIS A 32 17.20 -0.08 2.63
C HIS A 32 17.16 0.83 3.87
N GLN A 33 17.35 2.13 3.70
CA GLN A 33 17.26 3.14 4.76
C GLN A 33 15.86 3.75 4.91
N LEU A 34 14.94 3.36 4.01
CA LEU A 34 13.55 3.82 3.99
C LEU A 34 12.63 2.72 4.53
N SER A 35 11.59 3.13 5.26
CA SER A 35 10.50 2.20 5.63
C SER A 35 9.75 1.70 4.40
N GLY A 36 8.95 0.63 4.54
CA GLY A 36 8.11 0.11 3.45
C GLY A 36 7.21 1.18 2.83
N GLY A 37 6.51 1.94 3.68
CA GLY A 37 5.64 3.03 3.22
C GLY A 37 6.40 4.18 2.58
N GLN A 38 7.60 4.51 3.05
CA GLN A 38 8.44 5.52 2.40
C GLN A 38 8.92 5.07 1.03
N ARG A 39 9.36 3.81 0.89
CA ARG A 39 9.73 3.23 -0.42
C ARG A 39 8.57 3.30 -1.39
N GLN A 40 7.37 2.91 -0.95
CA GLN A 40 6.17 2.97 -1.78
C GLN A 40 5.85 4.40 -2.25
N ARG A 41 5.95 5.39 -1.36
CA ARG A 41 5.76 6.81 -1.70
C ARG A 41 6.80 7.28 -2.74
N VAL A 42 8.05 6.89 -2.61
CA VAL A 42 9.10 7.19 -3.60
C VAL A 42 8.79 6.55 -4.96
N MET A 43 8.34 5.29 -4.99
CA MET A 43 7.92 4.64 -6.24
C MET A 43 6.76 5.37 -6.91
N ILE A 44 5.76 5.83 -6.13
CA ILE A 44 4.66 6.67 -6.63
C ILE A 44 5.20 7.98 -7.19
N ALA A 45 6.10 8.68 -6.49
CA ALA A 45 6.73 9.91 -6.97
C ALA A 45 7.46 9.72 -8.31
N MET A 46 8.18 8.60 -8.46
CA MET A 46 8.85 8.24 -9.72
C MET A 46 7.84 8.04 -10.85
N ALA A 47 6.73 7.35 -10.61
CA ALA A 47 5.69 7.15 -11.61
C ALA A 47 5.02 8.48 -12.04
N LEU A 48 4.89 9.44 -11.11
CA LEU A 48 4.30 10.75 -11.38
C LEU A 48 5.25 11.75 -12.06
N ALA A 49 6.54 11.46 -12.14
CA ALA A 49 7.56 12.40 -12.64
C ALA A 49 7.23 12.95 -14.04
N ASN A 50 6.64 12.11 -14.89
CA ASN A 50 6.27 12.45 -16.27
C ASN A 50 4.79 12.89 -16.43
N LYS A 51 4.08 13.18 -15.35
CA LYS A 51 2.66 13.57 -15.35
C LYS A 51 1.80 12.64 -16.21
N PRO A 52 1.70 11.35 -15.88
CA PRO A 52 1.00 10.36 -16.68
C PRO A 52 -0.52 10.65 -16.71
N LYS A 53 -1.15 10.32 -17.83
CA LYS A 53 -2.63 10.30 -17.93
C LYS A 53 -3.23 9.05 -17.30
N LEU A 54 -2.46 7.98 -17.20
CA LEU A 54 -2.83 6.69 -16.61
C LEU A 54 -1.72 6.22 -15.66
N LEU A 55 -2.06 5.99 -14.41
CA LEU A 55 -1.20 5.34 -13.43
C LEU A 55 -1.60 3.86 -13.31
N ILE A 56 -0.63 2.95 -13.49
CA ILE A 56 -0.81 1.53 -13.23
C ILE A 56 -0.21 1.23 -11.86
N ALA A 57 -1.04 0.80 -10.93
CA ALA A 57 -0.67 0.44 -9.56
C ALA A 57 -0.88 -1.08 -9.37
N ASP A 58 0.20 -1.83 -9.48
CA ASP A 58 0.21 -3.28 -9.32
C ASP A 58 0.59 -3.63 -7.88
N GLU A 59 -0.37 -4.20 -7.13
CA GLU A 59 -0.25 -4.57 -5.73
C GLU A 59 0.42 -3.46 -4.85
N PRO A 60 -0.03 -2.19 -4.94
CA PRO A 60 0.71 -1.06 -4.37
C PRO A 60 0.73 -1.03 -2.84
N THR A 61 0.01 -1.92 -2.20
CA THR A 61 -0.09 -2.00 -0.73
C THR A 61 0.41 -3.33 -0.16
N THR A 62 0.94 -4.22 -1.00
CA THR A 62 1.48 -5.50 -0.56
C THR A 62 2.66 -5.30 0.40
N ALA A 63 2.70 -6.11 1.46
CA ALA A 63 3.68 -6.05 2.53
C ALA A 63 3.71 -4.73 3.35
N LEU A 64 2.62 -3.96 3.33
CA LEU A 64 2.41 -2.82 4.21
C LEU A 64 1.44 -3.20 5.34
N ASP A 65 1.65 -2.61 6.52
CA ASP A 65 0.66 -2.70 7.59
C ASP A 65 -0.63 -1.93 7.24
N VAL A 66 -1.73 -2.27 7.90
CA VAL A 66 -3.07 -1.73 7.61
C VAL A 66 -3.13 -0.20 7.65
N THR A 67 -2.38 0.41 8.58
CA THR A 67 -2.36 1.86 8.74
C THR A 67 -1.64 2.53 7.58
N VAL A 68 -0.48 2.03 7.21
CA VAL A 68 0.30 2.54 6.06
C VAL A 68 -0.44 2.27 4.75
N GLN A 69 -1.08 1.10 4.61
CA GLN A 69 -1.94 0.79 3.46
C GLN A 69 -3.04 1.85 3.29
N ALA A 70 -3.77 2.18 4.35
CA ALA A 70 -4.82 3.21 4.30
C ALA A 70 -4.27 4.58 3.88
N GLN A 71 -3.07 4.95 4.36
CA GLN A 71 -2.40 6.19 3.97
C GLN A 71 -2.00 6.20 2.48
N ILE A 72 -1.50 5.09 1.94
CA ILE A 72 -1.15 4.99 0.51
C ILE A 72 -2.40 5.07 -0.36
N LEU A 73 -3.49 4.39 0.00
CA LEU A 73 -4.74 4.46 -0.74
C LEU A 73 -5.32 5.88 -0.76
N LYS A 74 -5.29 6.58 0.38
CA LYS A 74 -5.70 7.98 0.48
C LYS A 74 -4.84 8.87 -0.42
N LEU A 75 -3.52 8.73 -0.37
CA LEU A 75 -2.58 9.46 -1.22
C LEU A 75 -2.88 9.25 -2.71
N LEU A 76 -3.09 8.00 -3.15
CA LEU A 76 -3.40 7.68 -4.54
C LEU A 76 -4.72 8.33 -5.00
N ALA A 77 -5.74 8.34 -4.14
CA ALA A 77 -7.02 8.99 -4.42
C ALA A 77 -6.87 10.52 -4.57
N GLU A 78 -6.11 11.15 -3.68
CA GLU A 78 -5.82 12.59 -3.71
C GLU A 78 -5.04 12.97 -4.98
N LEU A 79 -4.01 12.21 -5.33
CA LEU A 79 -3.21 12.41 -6.55
C LEU A 79 -4.03 12.21 -7.82
N LYS A 80 -4.89 11.16 -7.87
CA LYS A 80 -5.83 10.94 -8.98
C LYS A 80 -6.72 12.17 -9.21
N ALA A 81 -7.29 12.70 -8.13
CA ALA A 81 -8.18 13.87 -8.21
C ALA A 81 -7.43 15.15 -8.61
N ALA A 82 -6.26 15.41 -7.98
CA ALA A 82 -5.50 16.63 -8.20
C ALA A 82 -4.90 16.72 -9.63
N GLN A 83 -4.47 15.57 -10.19
CA GLN A 83 -3.84 15.53 -11.50
C GLN A 83 -4.79 15.16 -12.64
N GLY A 84 -6.06 14.84 -12.35
CA GLY A 84 -7.06 14.43 -13.35
C GLY A 84 -6.67 13.17 -14.13
N MET A 85 -5.87 12.28 -13.51
CA MET A 85 -5.39 11.05 -14.15
C MET A 85 -6.34 9.87 -13.90
N SER A 86 -6.35 8.91 -14.83
CA SER A 86 -6.97 7.60 -14.61
C SER A 86 -6.04 6.67 -13.85
N MET A 87 -6.61 5.66 -13.18
CA MET A 87 -5.82 4.67 -12.46
C MET A 87 -6.29 3.25 -12.77
N LEU A 88 -5.36 2.38 -13.17
CA LEU A 88 -5.55 0.94 -13.22
C LEU A 88 -4.95 0.35 -11.93
N PHE A 89 -5.81 -0.17 -11.07
CA PHE A 89 -5.41 -0.71 -9.77
C PHE A 89 -5.53 -2.23 -9.82
N ILE A 90 -4.42 -2.94 -9.60
CA ILE A 90 -4.38 -4.40 -9.58
C ILE A 90 -4.19 -4.84 -8.14
N THR A 91 -5.09 -5.69 -7.64
CA THR A 91 -5.02 -6.20 -6.27
C THR A 91 -5.88 -7.46 -6.10
N HIS A 92 -5.56 -8.25 -5.10
CA HIS A 92 -6.39 -9.36 -4.62
C HIS A 92 -7.30 -8.97 -3.44
N ASP A 93 -7.19 -7.75 -2.91
CA ASP A 93 -8.00 -7.27 -1.78
C ASP A 93 -9.34 -6.70 -2.25
N LEU A 94 -10.40 -7.50 -2.12
CA LEU A 94 -11.77 -7.13 -2.49
C LEU A 94 -12.29 -5.94 -1.70
N GLY A 95 -11.88 -5.78 -0.45
CA GLY A 95 -12.26 -4.66 0.40
C GLY A 95 -11.72 -3.32 -0.13
N ILE A 96 -10.50 -3.33 -0.66
CA ILE A 96 -9.91 -2.16 -1.36
C ILE A 96 -10.70 -1.87 -2.63
N VAL A 97 -10.89 -2.88 -3.50
CA VAL A 97 -11.61 -2.73 -4.78
C VAL A 97 -12.98 -2.12 -4.55
N ARG A 98 -13.74 -2.60 -3.57
CA ARG A 98 -15.07 -2.09 -3.22
C ARG A 98 -15.10 -0.61 -2.86
N LYS A 99 -14.01 -0.11 -2.25
CA LYS A 99 -13.90 1.28 -1.76
C LYS A 99 -13.46 2.27 -2.83
N ILE A 100 -12.56 1.85 -3.74
CA ILE A 100 -11.86 2.81 -4.60
C ILE A 100 -12.17 2.65 -6.10
N ALA A 101 -12.67 1.48 -6.54
CA ALA A 101 -12.85 1.22 -7.95
C ALA A 101 -14.24 1.67 -8.45
N ASP A 102 -14.26 2.34 -9.60
CA ASP A 102 -15.49 2.66 -10.32
C ASP A 102 -15.98 1.44 -11.13
N ARG A 103 -15.04 0.73 -11.75
CA ARG A 103 -15.26 -0.48 -12.55
C ARG A 103 -14.27 -1.56 -12.17
N VAL A 104 -14.68 -2.81 -12.33
CA VAL A 104 -13.88 -3.99 -11.98
C VAL A 104 -13.76 -4.91 -13.20
N CYS A 105 -12.57 -5.47 -13.39
CA CYS A 105 -12.30 -6.59 -14.28
C CYS A 105 -11.83 -7.76 -13.43
N VAL A 106 -12.60 -8.84 -13.40
CA VAL A 106 -12.23 -10.08 -12.69
C VAL A 106 -11.43 -10.96 -13.65
N MET A 107 -10.27 -11.42 -13.18
CA MET A 107 -9.37 -12.25 -13.97
C MET A 107 -9.12 -13.60 -13.31
N THR A 108 -9.02 -14.65 -14.11
CA THR A 108 -8.56 -15.99 -13.69
C THR A 108 -7.90 -16.69 -14.86
N GLY A 109 -6.82 -17.45 -14.60
CA GLY A 109 -6.07 -18.14 -15.64
C GLY A 109 -5.58 -17.23 -16.79
N GLY A 110 -5.22 -15.96 -16.47
CA GLY A 110 -4.75 -14.98 -17.46
C GLY A 110 -5.85 -14.39 -18.36
N LYS A 111 -7.14 -14.68 -18.11
CA LYS A 111 -8.28 -14.18 -18.89
C LYS A 111 -9.20 -13.33 -18.05
N ILE A 112 -9.75 -12.27 -18.66
CA ILE A 112 -10.86 -11.51 -18.07
C ILE A 112 -12.12 -12.34 -18.22
N VAL A 113 -12.76 -12.69 -17.11
CA VAL A 113 -13.98 -13.51 -17.09
C VAL A 113 -15.24 -12.72 -16.80
N GLU A 114 -15.11 -11.59 -16.14
CA GLU A 114 -16.24 -10.68 -15.88
C GLU A 114 -15.75 -9.24 -15.79
N THR A 115 -16.56 -8.30 -16.31
CA THR A 115 -16.28 -6.86 -16.20
C THR A 115 -17.55 -6.08 -16.00
N GLY A 116 -17.51 -5.04 -15.14
CA GLY A 116 -18.68 -4.22 -14.90
C GLY A 116 -18.44 -3.11 -13.88
N PRO A 117 -19.47 -2.29 -13.61
CA PRO A 117 -19.47 -1.36 -12.48
C PRO A 117 -19.26 -2.11 -11.17
N THR A 118 -18.51 -1.52 -10.24
CA THR A 118 -18.20 -2.15 -8.94
C THR A 118 -19.45 -2.65 -8.22
N LYS A 119 -20.51 -1.83 -8.15
CA LYS A 119 -21.77 -2.23 -7.51
C LYS A 119 -22.38 -3.49 -8.13
N GLN A 120 -22.33 -3.63 -9.47
CA GLN A 120 -22.87 -4.79 -10.17
C GLN A 120 -22.06 -6.04 -9.85
N ILE A 121 -20.74 -5.98 -9.95
CA ILE A 121 -19.85 -7.13 -9.70
C ILE A 121 -20.02 -7.65 -8.27
N PHE A 122 -20.12 -6.77 -7.28
CA PHE A 122 -20.23 -7.17 -5.89
C PHE A 122 -21.64 -7.62 -5.45
N ASN A 123 -22.71 -7.07 -6.06
CA ASN A 123 -24.08 -7.35 -5.65
C ASN A 123 -24.78 -8.40 -6.51
N ASN A 124 -24.38 -8.50 -7.79
CA ASN A 124 -25.00 -9.42 -8.75
C ASN A 124 -23.95 -9.98 -9.73
N PRO A 125 -22.96 -10.75 -9.23
CA PRO A 125 -21.96 -11.38 -10.06
C PRO A 125 -22.60 -12.41 -10.99
N GLN A 126 -22.17 -12.45 -12.25
CA GLN A 126 -22.72 -13.36 -13.24
C GLN A 126 -21.84 -14.60 -13.42
N HIS A 127 -20.52 -14.40 -13.44
CA HIS A 127 -19.58 -15.49 -13.69
C HIS A 127 -19.36 -16.35 -12.42
N GLU A 128 -19.32 -17.67 -12.55
CA GLU A 128 -19.17 -18.63 -11.43
C GLU A 128 -17.90 -18.35 -10.62
N TYR A 129 -16.78 -18.05 -11.26
CA TYR A 129 -15.56 -17.70 -10.57
C TYR A 129 -15.71 -16.45 -9.68
N THR A 130 -16.41 -15.42 -10.20
CA THR A 130 -16.68 -14.20 -9.42
C THR A 130 -17.54 -14.49 -8.19
N LYS A 131 -18.56 -15.33 -8.34
CA LYS A 131 -19.41 -15.77 -7.22
C LYS A 131 -18.57 -16.51 -6.17
N HIS A 132 -17.73 -17.44 -6.59
CA HIS A 132 -16.81 -18.16 -5.71
C HIS A 132 -15.83 -17.22 -5.00
N LEU A 133 -15.23 -16.28 -5.72
CA LEU A 133 -14.29 -15.31 -5.16
C LEU A 133 -14.93 -14.45 -4.07
N LEU A 134 -16.15 -13.95 -4.30
CA LEU A 134 -16.89 -13.13 -3.34
C LEU A 134 -17.46 -13.96 -2.17
N ALA A 135 -17.76 -15.24 -2.38
CA ALA A 135 -18.22 -16.14 -1.33
C ALA A 135 -17.08 -16.53 -0.37
N ALA A 136 -15.84 -16.54 -0.85
CA ALA A 136 -14.65 -16.85 -0.05
C ALA A 136 -14.24 -15.71 0.90
N GLU A 137 -14.82 -14.51 0.74
CA GLU A 137 -14.62 -13.42 1.71
C GLU A 137 -15.09 -13.86 3.11
N PRO A 138 -14.26 -13.76 4.16
CA PRO A 138 -14.67 -14.09 5.51
C PRO A 138 -15.90 -13.28 5.91
N LYS A 139 -16.99 -13.99 6.25
CA LYS A 139 -18.26 -13.38 6.68
C LYS A 139 -18.60 -13.86 8.08
N GLY A 140 -19.21 -12.99 8.87
CA GLY A 140 -19.70 -13.30 10.20
C GLY A 140 -18.93 -12.60 11.32
N ASN A 141 -19.48 -12.71 12.50
CA ASN A 141 -18.83 -12.25 13.72
C ASN A 141 -18.13 -13.46 14.36
N PRO A 142 -16.91 -13.29 14.90
CA PRO A 142 -16.31 -14.35 15.70
C PRO A 142 -17.25 -14.70 16.87
N PRO A 143 -17.28 -15.95 17.31
CA PRO A 143 -18.00 -16.32 18.52
C PRO A 143 -17.48 -15.48 19.69
N SER A 144 -18.35 -15.14 20.63
CA SER A 144 -17.93 -14.42 21.84
C SER A 144 -16.83 -15.20 22.54
N ALA A 145 -15.78 -14.50 22.94
CA ALA A 145 -14.69 -15.13 23.68
C ALA A 145 -15.23 -15.70 24.99
N ASP A 146 -14.96 -16.96 25.27
CA ASP A 146 -15.17 -17.53 26.58
C ASP A 146 -14.08 -17.05 27.52
N LEU A 147 -14.40 -16.05 28.34
CA LEU A 147 -13.46 -15.44 29.29
C LEU A 147 -13.12 -16.39 30.46
N SER A 148 -13.84 -17.50 30.60
CA SER A 148 -13.57 -18.54 31.60
C SER A 148 -12.62 -19.63 31.07
N ALA A 149 -12.38 -19.69 29.77
CA ALA A 149 -11.50 -20.67 29.16
C ALA A 149 -10.04 -20.40 29.59
N GLU A 150 -9.28 -21.47 29.78
CA GLU A 150 -7.88 -21.38 30.13
C GLU A 150 -7.08 -20.74 28.98
N PRO A 151 -6.21 -19.73 29.26
CA PRO A 151 -5.43 -19.09 28.20
C PRO A 151 -4.51 -20.08 27.49
N VAL A 152 -4.64 -20.20 26.18
CA VAL A 152 -3.73 -21.02 25.35
C VAL A 152 -2.31 -20.47 25.34
N MET A 153 -2.18 -19.13 25.47
CA MET A 153 -0.89 -18.45 25.56
C MET A 153 -1.04 -17.17 26.40
N ARG A 154 -0.10 -16.93 27.30
CA ARG A 154 -0.03 -15.74 28.13
C ARG A 154 1.32 -15.08 27.99
N GLY A 155 1.36 -13.83 27.60
CA GLY A 155 2.59 -13.03 27.53
C GLY A 155 2.54 -11.91 28.56
N GLU A 156 3.51 -11.86 29.47
CA GLU A 156 3.61 -10.80 30.49
C GLU A 156 4.90 -10.01 30.28
N ASN A 157 4.81 -8.67 30.29
CA ASN A 157 5.97 -7.76 30.17
C ASN A 157 6.87 -8.05 28.95
N LEU A 158 6.26 -8.40 27.79
CA LEU A 158 6.99 -8.63 26.56
C LEU A 158 7.71 -7.34 26.13
N LYS A 159 9.03 -7.46 25.91
CA LYS A 159 9.88 -6.37 25.42
C LYS A 159 10.61 -6.84 24.18
N VAL A 160 10.36 -6.19 23.05
CA VAL A 160 11.06 -6.46 21.79
C VAL A 160 11.98 -5.29 21.47
N TRP A 161 13.28 -5.55 21.46
CA TRP A 161 14.30 -4.54 21.23
C TRP A 161 15.09 -4.87 19.97
N PHE A 162 15.03 -3.97 18.98
CA PHE A 162 15.77 -4.10 17.73
C PHE A 162 17.07 -3.31 17.82
N PRO A 163 18.27 -3.95 17.74
CA PRO A 163 19.54 -3.25 17.90
C PRO A 163 19.83 -2.32 16.72
N ILE A 164 20.15 -1.07 17.00
CA ILE A 164 20.69 -0.11 16.03
C ILE A 164 22.21 -0.30 16.01
N LYS A 165 22.75 -0.73 14.86
CA LYS A 165 24.17 -1.01 14.66
C LYS A 165 24.82 0.09 13.82
N GLN A 166 25.98 0.62 14.27
CA GLN A 166 26.75 1.63 13.55
C GLN A 166 28.23 1.25 13.43
N GLY A 167 28.90 1.89 12.44
CA GLY A 167 30.32 1.73 12.17
C GLY A 167 30.69 0.44 11.42
N PHE A 168 31.97 0.37 11.00
CA PHE A 168 32.51 -0.75 10.22
C PHE A 168 32.36 -2.11 10.94
N PHE A 169 32.50 -2.14 12.25
CA PHE A 169 32.34 -3.34 13.09
C PHE A 169 30.89 -3.58 13.54
N ARG A 170 29.88 -2.85 13.00
CA ARG A 170 28.46 -3.04 13.30
C ARG A 170 28.15 -3.13 14.81
N ARG A 171 28.79 -2.30 15.63
CA ARG A 171 28.51 -2.26 17.07
C ARG A 171 27.12 -1.72 17.34
N THR A 172 26.40 -2.36 18.27
CA THR A 172 25.10 -1.88 18.73
C THR A 172 25.30 -0.61 19.54
N VAL A 173 24.70 0.49 19.07
CA VAL A 173 24.80 1.82 19.71
C VAL A 173 23.51 2.22 20.42
N ASP A 174 22.38 1.61 20.03
CA ASP A 174 21.07 1.85 20.62
C ASP A 174 20.08 0.76 20.23
N HIS A 175 18.84 0.83 20.72
CA HIS A 175 17.75 -0.08 20.41
C HIS A 175 16.47 0.67 20.09
N VAL A 176 15.77 0.23 19.03
CA VAL A 176 14.35 0.56 18.85
C VAL A 176 13.55 -0.34 19.76
N LYS A 177 12.79 0.25 20.67
CA LYS A 177 11.91 -0.44 21.61
C LYS A 177 10.52 -0.49 21.03
N ALA A 178 9.94 -1.68 20.89
CA ALA A 178 8.57 -1.92 20.45
C ALA A 178 7.74 -2.50 21.61
#